data_55fc65c78eb129efdaca7110a844f3ae
#
_entry.id   55fc65c78eb129efdaca7110a844f3ae
#
_cell.length_a   1.000
_cell.length_b   1.000
_cell.length_c   1.000
_cell.angle_alpha   90.00
_cell.angle_beta   90.00
_cell.angle_gamma   90.00
#
_symmetry.space_group_name_H-M   'P 1'
#
loop_
_entity.id
_entity.type
_entity.pdbx_description
1 polymer ?
#
loop_
_entity_poly.entity_id
_entity_poly.type
_entity_poly.pdbx_seq_one_letter_code
_entity_poly.pdbx_strand_id
1 'polypeptide(L)'
;MQTNHLSHFLLTKLFFELLEQAGNARGEARVVNHSSIARKQVRKLEAAYLQKTAVNLGGNGASMFFGGGRWIRYGQTKLANAAFTACLNKKLQAKGSKVKAMVAHPGLAETDLQSTTVKNGGMGEWFTKQLMKMGQSREDGALGILTCIAHPDAQSGQFFGPGMGGMFTALKGPAMGFPLETSYDNPETREILW
;
A
#
# COMPACT_ATOMS: atom_id res chain seq x y z
N MET A 1 -6.61 10.65 -2.65
CA MET A 1 -5.49 10.76 -1.70
C MET A 1 -5.99 10.79 -0.26
N GLN A 2 -6.96 11.62 0.08
CA GLN A 2 -7.43 11.82 1.46
C GLN A 2 -7.78 10.51 2.18
N THR A 3 -8.71 9.72 1.65
CA THR A 3 -9.17 8.46 2.27
C THR A 3 -8.08 7.39 2.34
N ASN A 4 -7.30 7.22 1.26
CA ASN A 4 -6.38 6.08 1.16
C ASN A 4 -5.00 6.32 1.78
N HIS A 5 -4.63 7.58 2.05
CA HIS A 5 -3.30 7.90 2.57
C HIS A 5 -3.35 8.90 3.72
N LEU A 6 -3.85 10.13 3.50
CA LEU A 6 -3.76 11.19 4.51
C LEU A 6 -4.49 10.84 5.81
N SER A 7 -5.62 10.12 5.74
CA SER A 7 -6.32 9.62 6.92
C SER A 7 -5.48 8.61 7.72
N HIS A 8 -4.78 7.72 7.03
CA HIS A 8 -3.90 6.73 7.67
C HIS A 8 -2.66 7.39 8.29
N PHE A 9 -2.09 8.38 7.60
CA PHE A 9 -1.01 9.20 8.14
C PHE A 9 -1.45 9.90 9.42
N LEU A 10 -2.60 10.59 9.39
CA LEU A 10 -3.14 11.29 10.55
C LEU A 10 -3.45 10.33 11.70
N LEU A 11 -4.07 9.19 11.40
CA LEU A 11 -4.36 8.16 12.41
C LEU A 11 -3.07 7.68 13.09
N THR A 12 -2.04 7.36 12.31
CA THR A 12 -0.74 6.96 12.84
C THR A 12 -0.14 8.05 13.74
N LYS A 13 -0.21 9.32 13.30
CA LYS A 13 0.27 10.45 14.08
C LYS A 13 -0.46 10.59 15.41
N LEU A 14 -1.79 10.49 15.42
CA LEU A 14 -2.60 10.65 16.62
C LEU A 14 -2.38 9.51 17.64
N PHE A 15 -2.12 8.29 17.17
CA PHE A 15 -1.85 7.15 18.03
C PHE A 15 -0.37 6.94 18.36
N PHE A 16 0.52 7.81 17.85
CA PHE A 16 1.96 7.53 17.91
C PHE A 16 2.50 7.39 19.33
N GLU A 17 2.08 8.23 20.26
CA GLU A 17 2.48 8.15 21.68
C GLU A 17 2.03 6.84 22.33
N LEU A 18 0.80 6.40 22.03
CA LEU A 18 0.29 5.10 22.52
C LEU A 18 1.05 3.92 21.92
N LEU A 19 1.47 4.02 20.66
CA LEU A 19 2.31 3.00 20.02
C LEU A 19 3.68 2.92 20.69
N GLU A 20 4.32 4.04 21.00
CA GLU A 20 5.58 4.09 21.72
C GLU A 20 5.45 3.51 23.14
N GLN A 21 4.40 3.89 23.87
CA GLN A 21 4.10 3.32 25.20
C GLN A 21 3.90 1.80 25.15
N ALA A 22 3.10 1.33 24.18
CA ALA A 22 2.86 -0.10 23.99
C ALA A 22 4.14 -0.85 23.60
N GLY A 23 4.96 -0.27 22.70
CA GLY A 23 6.24 -0.82 22.30
C GLY A 23 7.20 -0.97 23.47
N ASN A 24 7.29 0.05 24.31
CA ASN A 24 8.15 0.02 25.51
C ASN A 24 7.66 -0.99 26.56
N ALA A 25 6.35 -1.07 26.76
CA ALA A 25 5.76 -1.96 27.77
C ALA A 25 5.75 -3.45 27.36
N ARG A 26 5.60 -3.72 26.05
CA ARG A 26 5.38 -5.09 25.53
C ARG A 26 6.53 -5.63 24.68
N GLY A 27 7.56 -4.82 24.43
CA GLY A 27 8.69 -5.17 23.56
C GLY A 27 8.52 -4.76 22.11
N GLU A 28 7.29 -4.64 21.61
CA GLU A 28 7.00 -4.12 20.26
C GLU A 28 5.59 -3.54 20.15
N ALA A 29 5.40 -2.66 19.17
CA ALA A 29 4.11 -2.25 18.62
C ALA A 29 4.24 -2.18 17.09
N ARG A 30 3.11 -2.24 16.36
CA ARG A 30 3.13 -2.37 14.90
C ARG A 30 2.24 -1.36 14.21
N VAL A 31 2.78 -0.69 13.19
CA VAL A 31 2.04 0.09 12.19
C VAL A 31 2.06 -0.70 10.89
N VAL A 32 0.91 -1.11 10.42
CA VAL A 32 0.77 -1.90 9.19
C VAL A 32 -0.06 -1.13 8.17
N ASN A 33 0.57 -0.75 7.08
CA ASN A 33 -0.07 -0.03 5.99
C ASN A 33 -0.50 -0.97 4.87
N HIS A 34 -1.55 -0.58 4.15
CA HIS A 34 -2.07 -1.34 3.02
C HIS A 34 -1.75 -0.67 1.69
N SER A 35 -0.92 -1.33 0.89
CA SER A 35 -0.57 -0.90 -0.47
C SER A 35 -1.29 -1.74 -1.53
N SER A 36 -0.84 -1.69 -2.78
CA SER A 36 -1.35 -2.47 -3.91
C SER A 36 -0.26 -2.62 -4.96
N ILE A 37 -0.38 -3.63 -5.80
CA ILE A 37 0.44 -3.76 -7.01
C ILE A 37 0.28 -2.55 -7.94
N ALA A 38 -0.86 -1.85 -7.89
CA ALA A 38 -1.12 -0.63 -8.65
C ALA A 38 -0.08 0.49 -8.40
N ARG A 39 0.64 0.46 -7.25
CA ARG A 39 1.75 1.39 -7.00
C ARG A 39 2.84 1.33 -8.08
N LYS A 40 3.01 0.18 -8.74
CA LYS A 40 4.00 0.00 -9.82
C LYS A 40 3.61 0.66 -11.15
N GLN A 41 2.37 1.13 -11.28
CA GLN A 41 1.91 1.88 -12.46
C GLN A 41 2.41 3.33 -12.46
N VAL A 42 2.93 3.81 -11.33
CA VAL A 42 3.46 5.16 -11.18
C VAL A 42 4.95 5.08 -10.84
N ARG A 43 5.75 5.96 -11.47
CA ARG A 43 7.21 5.93 -11.32
C ARG A 43 7.70 6.59 -10.05
N LYS A 44 6.98 7.66 -9.62
CA LYS A 44 7.32 8.44 -8.42
C LYS A 44 6.07 9.02 -7.79
N LEU A 45 6.20 9.39 -6.51
CA LEU A 45 5.19 10.14 -5.81
C LEU A 45 5.23 11.60 -6.29
N GLU A 46 4.05 12.15 -6.61
CA GLU A 46 3.92 13.52 -7.10
C GLU A 46 3.12 14.37 -6.12
N ALA A 47 3.69 15.49 -5.69
CA ALA A 47 3.08 16.42 -4.72
C ALA A 47 1.69 16.90 -5.15
N ALA A 48 1.45 17.06 -6.44
CA ALA A 48 0.15 17.48 -6.98
C ALA A 48 -1.02 16.59 -6.53
N TYR A 49 -0.78 15.28 -6.30
CA TYR A 49 -1.81 14.36 -5.85
C TYR A 49 -2.11 14.45 -4.35
N LEU A 50 -1.25 15.10 -3.55
CA LEU A 50 -1.48 15.32 -2.13
C LEU A 50 -2.18 16.66 -1.85
N GLN A 51 -2.10 17.59 -2.79
CA GLN A 51 -2.74 18.89 -2.67
C GLN A 51 -4.26 18.82 -2.87
N LYS A 52 -4.98 19.75 -2.25
CA LYS A 52 -6.40 19.94 -2.50
C LYS A 52 -6.57 20.55 -3.89
N THR A 53 -7.16 19.78 -4.81
CA THR A 53 -7.43 20.24 -6.17
C THR A 53 -8.93 20.22 -6.46
N ALA A 54 -9.39 21.16 -7.27
CA ALA A 54 -10.76 21.22 -7.73
C ALA A 54 -11.02 20.29 -8.94
N VAL A 55 -9.95 19.70 -9.51
CA VAL A 55 -10.03 18.91 -10.73
C VAL A 55 -9.46 17.50 -10.55
N ASN A 56 -9.93 16.58 -11.36
CA ASN A 56 -9.41 15.22 -11.40
C ASN A 56 -8.09 15.18 -12.19
N LEU A 57 -6.96 15.13 -11.49
CA LEU A 57 -5.63 15.00 -12.09
C LEU A 57 -5.57 13.80 -13.04
N GLY A 58 -5.08 14.01 -14.27
CA GLY A 58 -5.02 12.99 -15.30
C GLY A 58 -6.39 12.62 -15.92
N GLY A 59 -7.47 13.36 -15.57
CA GLY A 59 -8.81 13.12 -16.11
C GLY A 59 -9.51 11.89 -15.51
N ASN A 60 -10.61 11.48 -16.15
CA ASN A 60 -11.48 10.38 -15.68
C ASN A 60 -11.32 9.07 -16.46
N GLY A 61 -10.29 8.96 -17.30
CA GLY A 61 -10.00 7.72 -18.02
C GLY A 61 -9.94 6.53 -17.07
N ALA A 62 -10.65 5.46 -17.40
CA ALA A 62 -10.85 4.30 -16.54
C ALA A 62 -9.98 3.11 -16.93
N SER A 63 -9.21 3.20 -18.03
CA SER A 63 -8.38 2.10 -18.51
C SER A 63 -7.25 1.78 -17.53
N MET A 64 -7.24 0.56 -17.04
CA MET A 64 -6.18 0.06 -16.18
C MET A 64 -4.85 -0.11 -16.95
N PHE A 65 -4.91 -0.54 -18.22
CA PHE A 65 -3.72 -0.88 -19.01
C PHE A 65 -3.12 0.30 -19.75
N PHE A 66 -3.93 1.31 -20.07
CA PHE A 66 -3.49 2.49 -20.81
C PHE A 66 -3.30 3.72 -19.91
N GLY A 67 -3.05 3.53 -18.62
CA GLY A 67 -2.73 4.62 -17.71
C GLY A 67 -3.89 5.61 -17.48
N GLY A 68 -5.11 5.10 -17.42
CA GLY A 68 -6.28 5.96 -17.15
C GLY A 68 -6.13 6.71 -15.82
N GLY A 69 -6.48 7.99 -15.80
CA GLY A 69 -6.26 8.90 -14.68
C GLY A 69 -6.78 8.39 -13.34
N ARG A 70 -7.86 7.58 -13.32
CA ARG A 70 -8.37 6.94 -12.10
C ARG A 70 -7.36 5.96 -11.50
N TRP A 71 -6.71 5.15 -12.34
CA TRP A 71 -5.73 4.16 -11.90
C TRP A 71 -4.42 4.79 -11.50
N ILE A 72 -4.00 5.85 -12.18
CA ILE A 72 -2.84 6.65 -11.79
C ILE A 72 -3.06 7.26 -10.40
N ARG A 73 -4.22 7.91 -10.16
CA ARG A 73 -4.56 8.44 -8.83
C ARG A 73 -4.57 7.36 -7.76
N TYR A 74 -5.14 6.20 -8.06
CA TYR A 74 -5.11 5.06 -7.13
C TYR A 74 -3.68 4.58 -6.90
N GLY A 75 -2.88 4.42 -7.95
CA GLY A 75 -1.46 4.07 -7.85
C GLY A 75 -0.67 5.04 -6.97
N GLN A 76 -0.88 6.36 -7.14
CA GLN A 76 -0.28 7.40 -6.29
C GLN A 76 -0.64 7.20 -4.81
N THR A 77 -1.88 6.88 -4.48
CA THR A 77 -2.27 6.64 -3.07
C THR A 77 -1.58 5.41 -2.49
N LYS A 78 -1.43 4.35 -3.28
CA LYS A 78 -0.81 3.10 -2.84
C LYS A 78 0.71 3.18 -2.81
N LEU A 79 1.31 3.99 -3.68
CA LEU A 79 2.72 4.36 -3.60
C LEU A 79 2.98 5.21 -2.35
N ALA A 80 2.12 6.19 -2.06
CA ALA A 80 2.23 7.02 -0.85
C ALA A 80 2.24 6.17 0.43
N ASN A 81 1.41 5.13 0.51
CA ASN A 81 1.40 4.23 1.67
C ASN A 81 2.72 3.44 1.82
N ALA A 82 3.29 2.94 0.73
CA ALA A 82 4.58 2.24 0.76
C ALA A 82 5.73 3.19 1.13
N ALA A 83 5.74 4.38 0.53
CA ALA A 83 6.74 5.41 0.79
C ALA A 83 6.65 5.94 2.23
N PHE A 84 5.43 6.19 2.73
CA PHE A 84 5.20 6.55 4.13
C PHE A 84 5.78 5.50 5.09
N THR A 85 5.54 4.21 4.81
CA THR A 85 6.08 3.12 5.63
C THR A 85 7.61 3.12 5.63
N ALA A 86 8.24 3.31 4.47
CA ALA A 86 9.70 3.38 4.36
C ALA A 86 10.29 4.56 5.15
N CYS A 87 9.70 5.76 4.98
CA CYS A 87 10.11 6.95 5.71
C CYS A 87 9.89 6.80 7.22
N LEU A 88 8.75 6.25 7.63
CA LEU A 88 8.44 6.00 9.04
C LEU A 88 9.43 5.00 9.64
N ASN A 89 9.67 3.85 8.97
CA ASN A 89 10.64 2.85 9.42
C ASN A 89 12.01 3.48 9.69
N LYS A 90 12.50 4.31 8.78
CA LYS A 90 13.80 4.98 8.95
C LYS A 90 13.82 5.93 10.15
N LYS A 91 12.74 6.69 10.36
CA LYS A 91 12.62 7.57 11.53
C LYS A 91 12.55 6.78 12.84
N LEU A 92 11.84 5.65 12.85
CA LEU A 92 11.76 4.76 14.00
C LEU A 92 13.12 4.14 14.35
N GLN A 93 13.85 3.65 13.34
CA GLN A 93 15.20 3.12 13.53
C GLN A 93 16.17 4.16 14.08
N ALA A 94 16.15 5.38 13.53
CA ALA A 94 16.99 6.47 14.00
C ALA A 94 16.73 6.87 15.46
N LYS A 95 15.51 6.65 15.96
CA LYS A 95 15.10 6.89 17.36
C LYS A 95 15.31 5.68 18.29
N GLY A 96 15.69 4.53 17.75
CA GLY A 96 15.72 3.27 18.52
C GLY A 96 14.33 2.83 19.03
N SER A 97 13.26 3.24 18.32
CA SER A 97 11.88 2.93 18.70
C SER A 97 11.59 1.42 18.62
N LYS A 98 10.75 0.94 19.53
CA LYS A 98 10.21 -0.43 19.50
C LYS A 98 8.99 -0.58 18.59
N VAL A 99 8.54 0.49 17.97
CA VAL A 99 7.47 0.45 16.97
C VAL A 99 8.02 -0.06 15.64
N LYS A 100 7.37 -1.06 15.06
CA LYS A 100 7.68 -1.60 13.73
C LYS A 100 6.75 -0.99 12.69
N ALA A 101 7.27 -0.57 11.55
CA ALA A 101 6.49 -0.10 10.40
C ALA A 101 6.63 -1.07 9.24
N MET A 102 5.51 -1.62 8.79
CA MET A 102 5.43 -2.61 7.71
C MET A 102 4.31 -2.26 6.75
N VAL A 103 4.35 -2.81 5.56
CA VAL A 103 3.31 -2.64 4.56
C VAL A 103 3.01 -3.97 3.86
N ALA A 104 1.77 -4.17 3.47
CA ALA A 104 1.36 -5.34 2.71
C ALA A 104 0.48 -4.98 1.51
N HIS A 105 0.42 -5.89 0.53
CA HIS A 105 -0.57 -5.84 -0.53
C HIS A 105 -1.21 -7.23 -0.75
N PRO A 106 -2.50 -7.27 -1.16
CA PRO A 106 -3.25 -8.53 -1.28
C PRO A 106 -3.02 -9.28 -2.59
N GLY A 107 -2.13 -8.81 -3.47
CA GLY A 107 -2.11 -9.31 -4.84
C GLY A 107 -3.37 -8.92 -5.61
N LEU A 108 -3.87 -9.84 -6.43
CA LEU A 108 -5.15 -9.76 -7.10
C LEU A 108 -6.15 -10.63 -6.32
N ALA A 109 -6.82 -10.06 -5.32
CA ALA A 109 -7.80 -10.74 -4.51
C ALA A 109 -9.23 -10.42 -4.96
N GLU A 110 -10.11 -11.39 -4.90
CA GLU A 110 -11.52 -11.22 -5.22
C GLU A 110 -12.21 -10.38 -4.12
N THR A 111 -12.54 -9.15 -4.44
CA THR A 111 -13.16 -8.20 -3.50
C THR A 111 -14.24 -7.38 -4.20
N ASP A 112 -15.05 -6.66 -3.44
CA ASP A 112 -16.09 -5.78 -3.99
C ASP A 112 -15.53 -4.58 -4.76
N LEU A 113 -14.21 -4.34 -4.70
CA LEU A 113 -13.54 -3.31 -5.50
C LEU A 113 -13.73 -3.56 -6.99
N GLN A 114 -13.66 -4.81 -7.44
CA GLN A 114 -13.80 -5.17 -8.86
C GLN A 114 -15.25 -4.94 -9.32
N SER A 115 -16.24 -5.37 -8.54
CA SER A 115 -17.65 -5.15 -8.85
C SER A 115 -17.99 -3.66 -8.91
N THR A 116 -17.47 -2.88 -7.99
CA THR A 116 -17.62 -1.42 -7.97
C THR A 116 -16.92 -0.76 -9.16
N THR A 117 -15.73 -1.26 -9.54
CA THR A 117 -14.98 -0.76 -10.70
C THR A 117 -15.73 -1.00 -12.00
N VAL A 118 -16.33 -2.19 -12.16
CA VAL A 118 -17.18 -2.50 -13.32
C VAL A 118 -18.40 -1.58 -13.37
N LYS A 119 -19.14 -1.45 -12.27
CA LYS A 119 -20.32 -0.55 -12.18
C LYS A 119 -20.00 0.90 -12.53
N ASN A 120 -18.80 1.36 -12.20
CA ASN A 120 -18.33 2.72 -12.49
C ASN A 120 -17.62 2.86 -13.86
N GLY A 121 -17.72 1.86 -14.73
CA GLY A 121 -17.11 1.90 -16.08
C GLY A 121 -15.59 1.83 -16.09
N GLY A 122 -14.98 1.31 -15.03
CA GLY A 122 -13.52 1.22 -14.91
C GLY A 122 -12.88 0.04 -15.62
N MET A 123 -13.62 -1.06 -15.80
CA MET A 123 -13.22 -2.25 -16.57
C MET A 123 -14.46 -2.94 -17.12
N GLY A 124 -14.34 -3.58 -18.30
CA GLY A 124 -15.41 -4.40 -18.85
C GLY A 124 -15.67 -5.64 -17.98
N GLU A 125 -16.92 -5.99 -17.76
CA GLU A 125 -17.32 -7.11 -16.90
C GLU A 125 -16.68 -8.44 -17.29
N TRP A 126 -16.74 -8.79 -18.59
CA TRP A 126 -16.14 -10.01 -19.09
C TRP A 126 -14.65 -10.09 -18.82
N PHE A 127 -13.93 -8.99 -19.09
CA PHE A 127 -12.50 -8.90 -18.86
C PHE A 127 -12.15 -9.02 -17.38
N THR A 128 -12.90 -8.32 -16.51
CA THR A 128 -12.74 -8.41 -15.05
C THR A 128 -12.92 -9.85 -14.58
N LYS A 129 -13.96 -10.55 -15.05
CA LYS A 129 -14.21 -11.95 -14.72
C LYS A 129 -13.06 -12.88 -15.13
N GLN A 130 -12.46 -12.66 -16.31
CA GLN A 130 -11.30 -13.47 -16.74
C GLN A 130 -10.05 -13.14 -15.89
N LEU A 131 -9.81 -11.87 -15.60
CA LEU A 131 -8.69 -11.45 -14.76
C LEU A 131 -8.77 -12.03 -13.35
N MET A 132 -9.98 -12.06 -12.77
CA MET A 132 -10.21 -12.59 -11.42
C MET A 132 -9.97 -14.10 -11.32
N LYS A 133 -10.08 -14.88 -12.41
CA LYS A 133 -9.68 -16.29 -12.41
C LYS A 133 -8.19 -16.51 -12.14
N MET A 134 -7.35 -15.52 -12.40
CA MET A 134 -5.93 -15.53 -12.09
C MET A 134 -5.62 -14.99 -10.68
N GLY A 135 -6.63 -14.50 -9.99
CA GLY A 135 -6.54 -13.97 -8.65
C GLY A 135 -6.56 -15.06 -7.58
N GLN A 136 -6.68 -14.61 -6.35
CA GLN A 136 -6.79 -15.45 -5.14
C GLN A 136 -8.04 -15.08 -4.34
N SER A 137 -8.37 -15.90 -3.35
CA SER A 137 -9.48 -15.66 -2.43
C SER A 137 -9.27 -14.37 -1.61
N ARG A 138 -10.33 -13.90 -0.95
CA ARG A 138 -10.24 -12.77 0.00
C ARG A 138 -9.35 -13.12 1.19
N GLU A 139 -9.48 -14.34 1.66
CA GLU A 139 -8.74 -14.90 2.78
C GLU A 139 -7.23 -14.96 2.46
N ASP A 140 -6.86 -15.51 1.31
CA ASP A 140 -5.46 -15.54 0.85
C ASP A 140 -4.91 -14.11 0.65
N GLY A 141 -5.74 -13.20 0.12
CA GLY A 141 -5.38 -11.79 -0.03
C GLY A 141 -5.11 -11.09 1.31
N ALA A 142 -5.75 -11.54 2.38
CA ALA A 142 -5.53 -10.98 3.72
C ALA A 142 -4.24 -11.49 4.39
N LEU A 143 -3.65 -12.59 3.95
CA LEU A 143 -2.50 -13.21 4.60
C LEU A 143 -1.31 -12.26 4.76
N GLY A 144 -1.04 -11.40 3.78
CA GLY A 144 0.06 -10.44 3.87
C GLY A 144 -0.10 -9.47 5.05
N ILE A 145 -1.30 -8.92 5.25
CA ILE A 145 -1.60 -8.04 6.39
C ILE A 145 -1.58 -8.82 7.70
N LEU A 146 -2.18 -10.00 7.74
CA LEU A 146 -2.18 -10.85 8.94
C LEU A 146 -0.76 -11.24 9.36
N THR A 147 0.12 -11.53 8.40
CA THR A 147 1.53 -11.79 8.65
C THR A 147 2.21 -10.56 9.27
N CYS A 148 1.99 -9.36 8.73
CA CYS A 148 2.51 -8.12 9.34
C CYS A 148 2.01 -7.93 10.77
N ILE A 149 0.76 -8.27 11.05
CA ILE A 149 0.13 -8.06 12.36
C ILE A 149 0.62 -9.07 13.40
N ALA A 150 0.68 -10.36 13.03
CA ALA A 150 0.76 -11.44 13.99
C ALA A 150 2.05 -12.28 13.92
N HIS A 151 2.77 -12.31 12.79
CA HIS A 151 3.93 -13.19 12.67
C HIS A 151 5.09 -12.69 13.54
N PRO A 152 5.67 -13.55 14.42
CA PRO A 152 6.71 -13.12 15.36
C PRO A 152 7.97 -12.63 14.67
N ASP A 153 8.35 -13.22 13.54
CA ASP A 153 9.57 -12.89 12.81
C ASP A 153 9.41 -11.72 11.82
N ALA A 154 8.21 -11.10 11.74
CA ALA A 154 8.00 -9.95 10.88
C ALA A 154 8.84 -8.76 11.38
N GLN A 155 9.66 -8.21 10.47
CA GLN A 155 10.59 -7.13 10.81
C GLN A 155 10.10 -5.78 10.28
N SER A 156 10.45 -4.71 10.99
CA SER A 156 10.22 -3.35 10.52
C SER A 156 10.93 -3.13 9.17
N GLY A 157 10.29 -2.39 8.27
CA GLY A 157 10.83 -2.16 6.94
C GLY A 157 10.60 -3.30 5.94
N GLN A 158 9.72 -4.25 6.26
CA GLN A 158 9.32 -5.29 5.31
C GLN A 158 8.03 -4.93 4.55
N PHE A 159 7.97 -5.42 3.33
CA PHE A 159 6.81 -5.39 2.46
C PHE A 159 6.30 -6.82 2.26
N PHE A 160 5.07 -7.09 2.63
CA PHE A 160 4.46 -8.42 2.50
C PHE A 160 3.46 -8.46 1.34
N GLY A 161 3.49 -9.54 0.60
CA GLY A 161 2.55 -9.78 -0.50
C GLY A 161 2.74 -11.15 -1.13
N PRO A 162 1.85 -11.56 -2.04
CA PRO A 162 2.00 -12.82 -2.72
C PRO A 162 3.19 -12.81 -3.67
N GLY A 163 3.92 -13.91 -3.68
CA GLY A 163 4.89 -14.30 -4.71
C GLY A 163 6.20 -13.54 -4.77
N MET A 164 7.18 -14.18 -5.34
CA MET A 164 8.52 -13.67 -5.59
C MET A 164 8.70 -13.25 -7.06
N GLY A 165 8.90 -11.94 -7.29
CA GLY A 165 9.76 -11.48 -8.38
C GLY A 165 9.21 -11.47 -9.81
N GLY A 166 7.95 -11.78 -10.08
CA GLY A 166 7.38 -11.67 -11.42
C GLY A 166 6.01 -11.02 -11.42
N MET A 167 5.58 -10.48 -12.56
CA MET A 167 4.25 -9.85 -12.66
C MET A 167 3.12 -10.83 -12.29
N PHE A 168 3.21 -12.08 -12.71
CA PHE A 168 2.20 -13.10 -12.44
C PHE A 168 2.28 -13.66 -11.02
N THR A 169 3.47 -13.79 -10.44
CA THR A 169 3.67 -14.26 -9.08
C THR A 169 3.27 -13.22 -8.03
N ALA A 170 3.25 -11.94 -8.39
CA ALA A 170 2.74 -10.87 -7.52
C ALA A 170 1.20 -10.80 -7.48
N LEU A 171 0.49 -11.61 -8.27
CA LEU A 171 -0.98 -11.62 -8.30
C LEU A 171 -1.58 -12.56 -7.26
N LYS A 172 -0.94 -13.71 -7.02
CA LYS A 172 -1.38 -14.73 -6.06
C LYS A 172 -0.23 -15.55 -5.52
N GLY A 173 -0.43 -16.18 -4.38
CA GLY A 173 0.53 -17.07 -3.74
C GLY A 173 0.66 -16.81 -2.24
N PRO A 174 1.54 -17.53 -1.55
CA PRO A 174 1.77 -17.33 -0.12
C PRO A 174 2.27 -15.92 0.16
N ALA A 175 1.94 -15.39 1.33
CA ALA A 175 2.46 -14.12 1.79
C ALA A 175 3.96 -14.24 2.08
N MET A 176 4.76 -13.47 1.36
CA MET A 176 6.22 -13.43 1.53
C MET A 176 6.66 -12.01 1.90
N GLY A 177 7.67 -11.92 2.77
CA GLY A 177 8.26 -10.66 3.18
C GLY A 177 9.47 -10.29 2.33
N PHE A 178 9.52 -9.06 1.84
CA PHE A 178 10.63 -8.48 1.10
C PHE A 178 11.09 -7.21 1.79
N PRO A 179 12.34 -6.81 1.68
CA PRO A 179 12.76 -5.46 2.05
C PRO A 179 11.95 -4.42 1.28
N LEU A 180 11.59 -3.32 1.95
CA LEU A 180 11.03 -2.16 1.25
C LEU A 180 12.04 -1.62 0.23
N GLU A 181 11.54 -1.30 -0.95
CA GLU A 181 12.38 -0.74 -2.02
C GLU A 181 12.98 0.60 -1.56
N THR A 182 14.29 0.74 -1.72
CA THR A 182 15.02 1.98 -1.36
C THR A 182 14.53 3.19 -2.14
N SER A 183 13.96 2.97 -3.33
CA SER A 183 13.32 4.00 -4.15
C SER A 183 12.16 4.72 -3.44
N TYR A 184 11.55 4.11 -2.45
CA TYR A 184 10.45 4.73 -1.69
C TYR A 184 10.94 5.74 -0.64
N ASP A 185 12.20 5.66 -0.22
CA ASP A 185 12.81 6.57 0.76
C ASP A 185 13.88 7.46 0.11
N ASN A 186 13.53 8.21 -0.91
CA ASN A 186 14.39 9.22 -1.50
C ASN A 186 14.08 10.63 -0.93
N PRO A 187 15.00 11.63 -1.07
CA PRO A 187 14.80 12.96 -0.54
C PRO A 187 13.51 13.66 -1.02
N GLU A 188 13.20 13.55 -2.32
CA GLU A 188 11.99 14.13 -2.92
C GLU A 188 10.72 13.56 -2.27
N THR A 189 10.66 12.23 -2.12
CA THR A 189 9.53 11.56 -1.47
C THR A 189 9.37 11.96 0.00
N ARG A 190 10.48 12.13 0.73
CA ARG A 190 10.44 12.59 2.13
C ARG A 190 9.89 14.00 2.25
N GLU A 191 10.32 14.91 1.40
CA GLU A 191 9.84 16.30 1.37
C GLU A 191 8.33 16.38 1.07
N ILE A 192 7.83 15.50 0.18
CA ILE A 192 6.41 15.45 -0.17
C ILE A 192 5.55 14.92 0.99
N LEU A 193 6.07 13.98 1.81
CA LEU A 193 5.28 13.26 2.81
C LEU A 193 5.37 13.84 4.23
N TRP A 194 6.39 14.66 4.53
CA TRP A 194 6.69 15.17 5.88
C TRP A 194 6.81 16.68 5.90
#